data_a4825856831acbc86d9fd88b4da35938
#
_entry.id   a4825856831acbc86d9fd88b4da35938
#
_cell.length_a   1.000
_cell.length_b   1.000
_cell.length_c   1.000
_cell.angle_alpha   90.00
_cell.angle_beta   90.00
_cell.angle_gamma   90.00
#
_symmetry.space_group_name_H-M   'P 1'
#
loop_
_entity.id
_entity.type
_entity.pdbx_description
1 polymer ?
#
loop_
_entity_poly.entity_id
_entity_poly.type
_entity_poly.pdbx_seq_one_letter_code
_entity_poly.pdbx_strand_id
1 'polypeptide(L)'
;RPTSLGPRRFCDLSSWYLAAAYRGTGIGDELLRSGMAKPGVTYQTMTARRATGRKIRALGFAILDDARSLFRPGETEEGLRPIRDPAEIRERLTAEERRMLDDHHGLDIHHAFVESGTGQGTWLVWQRKLKGAGVAYHDVLHASAYDFLSAHAAAIASLVCVGETAVLSIDRRMMNAGDDPGTVETIPLPRWYRSIDVAARDVGHLYSEVLLLDQKLP
;
A
#
# COMPACT_ATOMS: atom_id res chain seq x y z
N ARG A 1 -11.85 -7.50 2.02
CA ARG A 1 -11.20 -6.61 1.05
C ARG A 1 -11.37 -7.19 -0.34
N PRO A 2 -11.55 -6.38 -1.40
CA PRO A 2 -11.55 -6.83 -2.77
C PRO A 2 -10.17 -7.39 -3.16
N THR A 3 -10.16 -8.38 -4.04
CA THR A 3 -8.96 -8.94 -4.67
C THR A 3 -9.31 -9.40 -6.08
N SER A 4 -8.32 -9.71 -6.91
CA SER A 4 -8.52 -10.27 -8.27
C SER A 4 -9.35 -11.58 -8.26
N LEU A 5 -9.38 -12.29 -7.14
CA LEU A 5 -10.12 -13.53 -6.92
C LEU A 5 -11.49 -13.30 -6.23
N GLY A 6 -11.96 -12.04 -6.17
CA GLY A 6 -13.15 -11.64 -5.43
C GLY A 6 -12.86 -11.33 -3.95
N PRO A 7 -13.89 -11.04 -3.14
CA PRO A 7 -13.72 -10.61 -1.75
C PRO A 7 -13.01 -11.65 -0.89
N ARG A 8 -12.00 -11.21 -0.13
CA ARG A 8 -11.24 -12.03 0.82
C ARG A 8 -11.22 -11.40 2.21
N ARG A 9 -11.04 -12.22 3.23
CA ARG A 9 -10.89 -11.77 4.62
C ARG A 9 -9.42 -11.51 4.92
N PHE A 10 -9.15 -10.36 5.53
CA PHE A 10 -7.81 -9.96 5.97
C PHE A 10 -7.81 -9.71 7.48
N CYS A 11 -6.65 -9.88 8.09
CA CYS A 11 -6.41 -9.54 9.48
C CYS A 11 -5.03 -8.88 9.59
N ASP A 12 -5.01 -7.64 10.07
CA ASP A 12 -3.78 -6.92 10.39
C ASP A 12 -3.31 -7.30 11.79
N LEU A 13 -2.11 -7.85 11.89
CA LEU A 13 -1.45 -8.15 13.16
C LEU A 13 -0.65 -6.90 13.58
N SER A 14 -1.24 -6.04 14.38
CA SER A 14 -0.65 -4.74 14.71
C SER A 14 0.12 -4.73 16.02
N SER A 15 -0.26 -5.53 17.01
CA SER A 15 0.34 -5.54 18.34
C SER A 15 0.61 -6.94 18.82
N TRP A 16 1.88 -7.28 18.93
CA TRP A 16 2.33 -8.53 19.52
C TRP A 16 3.27 -8.21 20.68
N TYR A 17 2.71 -8.16 21.88
CA TYR A 17 3.44 -7.81 23.09
C TYR A 17 3.35 -8.93 24.12
N LEU A 18 4.47 -9.21 24.78
CA LEU A 18 4.55 -10.11 25.92
C LEU A 18 5.20 -9.39 27.08
N ALA A 19 4.62 -9.55 28.26
CA ALA A 19 5.26 -9.14 29.51
C ALA A 19 6.61 -9.86 29.68
N ALA A 20 7.56 -9.21 30.31
CA ALA A 20 8.94 -9.68 30.41
C ALA A 20 9.06 -11.12 30.95
N ALA A 21 8.22 -11.46 31.95
CA ALA A 21 8.19 -12.79 32.56
C ALA A 21 7.84 -13.94 31.59
N TYR A 22 7.18 -13.66 30.46
CA TYR A 22 6.77 -14.66 29.47
C TYR A 22 7.63 -14.67 28.21
N ARG A 23 8.66 -13.82 28.15
CA ARG A 23 9.57 -13.78 27.01
C ARG A 23 10.50 -14.98 27.03
N GLY A 24 10.71 -15.60 25.87
CA GLY A 24 11.57 -16.80 25.74
C GLY A 24 10.92 -18.13 26.12
N THR A 25 9.67 -18.14 26.61
CA THR A 25 8.94 -19.37 27.04
C THR A 25 8.20 -20.09 25.91
N GLY A 26 8.14 -19.51 24.69
CA GLY A 26 7.34 -20.05 23.58
C GLY A 26 5.89 -19.53 23.53
N ILE A 27 5.37 -18.98 24.61
CA ILE A 27 3.98 -18.46 24.70
C ILE A 27 3.67 -17.44 23.59
N GLY A 28 4.67 -16.61 23.21
CA GLY A 28 4.48 -15.64 22.14
C GLY A 28 4.18 -16.26 20.78
N ASP A 29 4.89 -17.33 20.46
CA ASP A 29 4.69 -18.04 19.20
C ASP A 29 3.34 -18.78 19.20
N GLU A 30 2.94 -19.29 20.35
CA GLU A 30 1.63 -19.95 20.56
C GLU A 30 0.47 -18.95 20.43
N LEU A 31 0.58 -17.79 21.07
CA LEU A 31 -0.39 -16.71 20.97
C LEU A 31 -0.58 -16.27 19.50
N LEU A 32 0.52 -16.11 18.77
CA LEU A 32 0.46 -15.70 17.36
C LEU A 32 -0.15 -16.80 16.48
N ARG A 33 0.21 -18.08 16.68
CA ARG A 33 -0.41 -19.21 15.98
C ARG A 33 -1.90 -19.30 16.24
N SER A 34 -2.32 -19.13 17.50
CA SER A 34 -3.73 -19.10 17.89
C SER A 34 -4.49 -17.96 17.22
N GLY A 35 -3.92 -16.76 17.20
CA GLY A 35 -4.49 -15.59 16.51
C GLY A 35 -4.64 -15.79 15.00
N MET A 36 -3.78 -16.66 14.39
CA MET A 36 -3.78 -16.97 12.97
C MET A 36 -4.49 -18.28 12.60
N ALA A 37 -5.24 -18.87 13.52
CA ALA A 37 -5.87 -20.17 13.30
C ALA A 37 -7.12 -20.15 12.42
N LYS A 38 -7.67 -18.98 12.08
CA LYS A 38 -8.89 -18.87 11.28
C LYS A 38 -8.63 -19.24 9.82
N PRO A 39 -9.34 -20.21 9.25
CA PRO A 39 -9.17 -20.61 7.85
C PRO A 39 -9.68 -19.51 6.91
N GLY A 40 -9.09 -19.44 5.70
CA GLY A 40 -9.50 -18.49 4.65
C GLY A 40 -9.31 -17.03 5.02
N VAL A 41 -8.34 -16.72 5.89
CA VAL A 41 -7.94 -15.37 6.27
C VAL A 41 -6.51 -15.14 5.79
N THR A 42 -6.30 -14.03 5.10
CA THR A 42 -4.97 -13.50 4.81
C THR A 42 -4.51 -12.66 5.98
N TYR A 43 -3.39 -13.03 6.58
CA TYR A 43 -2.79 -12.29 7.69
C TYR A 43 -1.68 -11.40 7.17
N GLN A 44 -1.58 -10.19 7.70
CA GLN A 44 -0.52 -9.26 7.35
C GLN A 44 -0.02 -8.50 8.57
N THR A 45 1.21 -8.01 8.52
CA THR A 45 1.77 -7.10 9.53
C THR A 45 2.63 -6.04 8.85
N MET A 46 2.34 -4.78 9.17
CA MET A 46 2.95 -3.61 8.55
C MET A 46 4.05 -2.98 9.41
N THR A 47 4.18 -3.42 10.67
CA THR A 47 5.07 -2.79 11.67
C THR A 47 6.08 -3.76 12.27
N ALA A 48 6.24 -4.95 11.70
CA ALA A 48 7.16 -5.95 12.24
C ALA A 48 8.62 -5.50 12.13
N ARG A 49 9.31 -5.42 13.27
CA ARG A 49 10.73 -5.07 13.32
C ARG A 49 11.57 -6.12 12.57
N ARG A 50 12.66 -5.70 11.93
CA ARG A 50 13.61 -6.61 11.24
C ARG A 50 14.10 -7.74 12.13
N ALA A 51 14.33 -7.48 13.42
CA ALA A 51 14.75 -8.49 14.39
C ALA A 51 13.73 -9.63 14.57
N THR A 52 12.44 -9.37 14.36
CA THR A 52 11.38 -10.39 14.43
C THR A 52 11.16 -11.14 13.11
N GLY A 53 11.78 -10.71 12.02
CA GLY A 53 11.59 -11.26 10.68
C GLY A 53 11.86 -12.77 10.57
N ARG A 54 12.86 -13.31 11.29
CA ARG A 54 13.10 -14.76 11.32
C ARG A 54 11.94 -15.53 11.94
N LYS A 55 11.38 -15.04 13.02
CA LYS A 55 10.23 -15.67 13.69
C LYS A 55 8.97 -15.60 12.82
N ILE A 56 8.70 -14.46 12.23
CA ILE A 56 7.55 -14.25 11.34
C ILE A 56 7.65 -15.17 10.12
N ARG A 57 8.84 -15.30 9.52
CA ARG A 57 9.08 -16.23 8.41
C ARG A 57 8.87 -17.68 8.83
N ALA A 58 9.33 -18.09 10.02
CA ALA A 58 9.11 -19.43 10.56
C ALA A 58 7.62 -19.75 10.81
N LEU A 59 6.78 -18.73 10.91
CA LEU A 59 5.32 -18.84 11.00
C LEU A 59 4.63 -18.82 9.63
N GLY A 60 5.39 -18.88 8.54
CA GLY A 60 4.89 -19.01 7.17
C GLY A 60 4.57 -17.67 6.50
N PHE A 61 5.06 -16.54 7.01
CA PHE A 61 4.95 -15.26 6.32
C PHE A 61 6.01 -15.10 5.25
N ALA A 62 5.61 -14.54 4.12
CA ALA A 62 6.48 -14.00 3.09
C ALA A 62 6.61 -12.47 3.24
N ILE A 63 7.65 -11.90 2.67
CA ILE A 63 7.77 -10.45 2.53
C ILE A 63 6.69 -9.97 1.55
N LEU A 64 5.91 -8.99 1.96
CA LEU A 64 4.97 -8.27 1.11
C LEU A 64 5.69 -7.12 0.40
N ASP A 65 6.30 -6.23 1.19
CA ASP A 65 7.08 -5.10 0.71
C ASP A 65 8.33 -4.92 1.57
N ASP A 66 9.50 -4.74 0.96
CA ASP A 66 10.76 -4.38 1.60
C ASP A 66 11.45 -3.18 0.94
N ALA A 67 10.91 -2.74 -0.20
CA ALA A 67 11.38 -1.59 -0.95
C ALA A 67 10.22 -0.89 -1.67
N ARG A 68 10.46 0.36 -2.05
CA ARG A 68 9.56 1.19 -2.85
C ARG A 68 10.32 1.92 -3.93
N SER A 69 9.62 2.27 -4.98
CA SER A 69 10.08 3.13 -6.07
C SER A 69 9.69 4.57 -5.79
N LEU A 70 10.65 5.49 -5.92
CA LEU A 70 10.45 6.92 -5.72
C LEU A 70 10.60 7.64 -7.05
N PHE A 71 9.59 8.42 -7.40
CA PHE A 71 9.58 9.25 -8.59
C PHE A 71 9.47 10.72 -8.18
N ARG A 72 10.40 11.54 -8.66
CA ARG A 72 10.35 13.00 -8.49
C ARG A 72 9.50 13.60 -9.60
N PRO A 73 8.80 14.73 -9.33
CA PRO A 73 8.23 15.53 -10.41
C PRO A 73 9.30 15.88 -11.43
N GLY A 74 8.98 15.73 -12.69
CA GLY A 74 9.86 16.03 -13.83
C GLY A 74 9.02 16.58 -14.99
N GLU A 75 9.32 16.15 -16.21
CA GLU A 75 8.53 16.49 -17.37
C GLU A 75 7.15 15.83 -17.30
N THR A 76 6.13 16.57 -17.67
CA THR A 76 4.77 16.04 -17.83
C THR A 76 4.69 15.30 -19.17
N GLU A 77 4.05 14.15 -19.14
CA GLU A 77 3.74 13.40 -20.37
C GLU A 77 2.55 14.04 -21.07
N GLU A 78 2.70 14.34 -22.36
CA GLU A 78 1.62 14.92 -23.16
C GLU A 78 0.44 13.93 -23.24
N GLY A 79 -0.78 14.44 -23.01
CA GLY A 79 -1.99 13.65 -23.07
C GLY A 79 -2.39 12.95 -21.75
N LEU A 80 -1.58 13.02 -20.67
CA LEU A 80 -2.04 12.60 -19.36
C LEU A 80 -2.71 13.76 -18.62
N ARG A 81 -3.86 13.52 -18.02
CA ARG A 81 -4.56 14.51 -17.18
C ARG A 81 -5.06 13.92 -15.88
N PRO A 82 -4.94 14.65 -14.76
CA PRO A 82 -5.54 14.26 -13.48
C PRO A 82 -6.96 14.83 -13.38
N ILE A 83 -7.92 13.99 -13.06
CA ILE A 83 -9.27 14.36 -12.67
C ILE A 83 -9.32 14.32 -11.15
N ARG A 84 -9.71 15.44 -10.53
CA ARG A 84 -9.71 15.59 -9.07
C ARG A 84 -11.12 15.90 -8.52
N ASP A 85 -12.06 16.25 -9.38
CA ASP A 85 -13.45 16.44 -8.98
C ASP A 85 -14.04 15.10 -8.50
N PRO A 86 -14.60 15.03 -7.28
CA PRO A 86 -15.10 13.78 -6.72
C PRO A 86 -16.25 13.15 -7.54
N ALA A 87 -17.11 13.97 -8.14
CA ALA A 87 -18.21 13.47 -8.95
C ALA A 87 -17.69 12.85 -10.25
N GLU A 88 -16.75 13.53 -10.92
CA GLU A 88 -16.13 13.01 -12.14
C GLU A 88 -15.30 11.75 -11.88
N ILE A 89 -14.60 11.66 -10.74
CA ILE A 89 -13.90 10.43 -10.32
C ILE A 89 -14.92 9.31 -10.19
N ARG A 90 -16.02 9.56 -9.46
CA ARG A 90 -17.04 8.55 -9.18
C ARG A 90 -17.69 7.98 -10.45
N GLU A 91 -17.85 8.78 -11.49
CA GLU A 91 -18.38 8.33 -12.78
C GLU A 91 -17.49 7.29 -13.47
N ARG A 92 -16.18 7.38 -13.27
CA ARG A 92 -15.18 6.47 -13.86
C ARG A 92 -14.97 5.18 -13.08
N LEU A 93 -15.42 5.15 -11.84
CA LEU A 93 -15.20 4.01 -10.94
C LEU A 93 -16.23 2.89 -11.19
N THR A 94 -15.79 1.66 -11.05
CA THR A 94 -16.64 0.48 -10.95
C THR A 94 -17.50 0.54 -9.69
N ALA A 95 -18.52 -0.31 -9.59
CA ALA A 95 -19.36 -0.37 -8.40
C ALA A 95 -18.58 -0.76 -7.14
N GLU A 96 -17.55 -1.58 -7.27
CA GLU A 96 -16.66 -1.98 -6.16
C GLU A 96 -15.75 -0.83 -5.71
N GLU A 97 -15.14 -0.14 -6.66
CA GLU A 97 -14.29 1.03 -6.37
C GLU A 97 -15.09 2.19 -5.75
N ARG A 98 -16.35 2.38 -6.15
CA ARG A 98 -17.25 3.35 -5.50
C ARG A 98 -17.48 3.01 -4.03
N ARG A 99 -17.67 1.73 -3.69
CA ARG A 99 -17.75 1.32 -2.28
C ARG A 99 -16.45 1.59 -1.54
N MET A 100 -15.30 1.28 -2.17
CA MET A 100 -14.00 1.60 -1.58
C MET A 100 -13.83 3.09 -1.34
N LEU A 101 -14.27 3.94 -2.27
CA LEU A 101 -14.25 5.39 -2.10
C LEU A 101 -15.15 5.82 -0.92
N ASP A 102 -16.35 5.27 -0.83
CA ASP A 102 -17.31 5.58 0.24
C ASP A 102 -16.82 5.11 1.62
N ASP A 103 -16.22 3.91 1.70
CA ASP A 103 -15.66 3.34 2.94
C ASP A 103 -14.51 4.20 3.52
N HIS A 104 -13.85 4.99 2.70
CA HIS A 104 -12.69 5.82 3.09
C HIS A 104 -13.03 7.30 3.16
N HIS A 105 -14.31 7.66 3.07
CA HIS A 105 -14.75 9.05 3.15
C HIS A 105 -14.35 9.67 4.50
N GLY A 106 -13.79 10.88 4.45
CA GLY A 106 -13.38 11.63 5.65
C GLY A 106 -12.00 11.25 6.21
N LEU A 107 -11.29 10.32 5.60
CA LEU A 107 -9.89 10.04 5.94
C LEU A 107 -8.95 11.05 5.26
N ASP A 108 -7.78 11.28 5.89
CA ASP A 108 -6.72 12.14 5.34
C ASP A 108 -5.95 11.41 4.22
N ILE A 109 -6.62 11.26 3.09
CA ILE A 109 -6.10 10.65 1.86
C ILE A 109 -6.54 11.48 0.65
N HIS A 110 -5.78 11.37 -0.41
CA HIS A 110 -6.01 12.10 -1.66
C HIS A 110 -6.45 11.13 -2.75
N HIS A 111 -7.28 11.63 -3.67
CA HIS A 111 -7.78 10.88 -4.80
C HIS A 111 -7.55 11.63 -6.10
N ALA A 112 -7.20 10.91 -7.16
CA ALA A 112 -7.29 11.38 -8.54
C ALA A 112 -7.59 10.20 -9.46
N PHE A 113 -8.31 10.45 -10.54
CA PHE A 113 -8.32 9.55 -11.68
C PHE A 113 -7.36 10.14 -12.72
N VAL A 114 -6.30 9.41 -13.05
CA VAL A 114 -5.35 9.84 -14.08
C VAL A 114 -5.66 9.08 -15.36
N GLU A 115 -5.96 9.80 -16.42
CA GLU A 115 -6.29 9.21 -17.72
C GLU A 115 -5.41 9.74 -18.83
N SER A 116 -5.22 8.89 -19.86
CA SER A 116 -4.57 9.24 -21.11
C SER A 116 -5.60 9.70 -22.14
N GLY A 117 -5.14 10.36 -23.20
CA GLY A 117 -5.98 10.76 -24.33
C GLY A 117 -6.66 9.58 -25.06
N THR A 118 -6.23 8.33 -24.80
CA THR A 118 -6.85 7.11 -25.32
C THR A 118 -8.00 6.57 -24.46
N GLY A 119 -8.29 7.22 -23.32
CA GLY A 119 -9.32 6.80 -22.38
C GLY A 119 -8.90 5.69 -21.42
N GLN A 120 -7.63 5.25 -21.47
CA GLN A 120 -7.06 4.39 -20.44
C GLN A 120 -6.68 5.22 -19.22
N GLY A 121 -6.75 4.64 -18.02
CA GLY A 121 -6.41 5.38 -16.82
C GLY A 121 -6.41 4.52 -15.56
N THR A 122 -6.11 5.16 -14.45
CA THR A 122 -6.11 4.55 -13.12
C THR A 122 -6.71 5.49 -12.08
N TRP A 123 -7.54 4.95 -11.22
CA TRP A 123 -7.90 5.62 -9.97
C TRP A 123 -6.75 5.44 -8.98
N LEU A 124 -6.14 6.57 -8.59
CA LEU A 124 -5.03 6.63 -7.67
C LEU A 124 -5.49 7.15 -6.32
N VAL A 125 -5.10 6.46 -5.26
CA VAL A 125 -5.29 6.90 -3.87
C VAL A 125 -3.95 6.92 -3.17
N TRP A 126 -3.63 8.05 -2.55
CA TRP A 126 -2.35 8.20 -1.82
C TRP A 126 -2.53 8.98 -0.54
N GLN A 127 -1.57 8.82 0.36
CA GLN A 127 -1.46 9.59 1.59
C GLN A 127 -0.17 10.42 1.56
N ARG A 128 -0.28 11.69 1.97
CA ARG A 128 0.87 12.58 2.09
C ARG A 128 1.51 12.42 3.46
N LYS A 129 2.82 12.12 3.49
CA LYS A 129 3.59 11.98 4.73
C LYS A 129 4.89 12.77 4.64
N LEU A 130 5.21 13.58 5.65
CA LEU A 130 6.51 14.25 5.74
C LEU A 130 7.56 13.28 6.31
N LYS A 131 8.69 13.16 5.62
CA LYS A 131 9.82 12.31 6.04
C LYS A 131 11.14 13.08 5.99
N GLY A 132 12.03 12.78 6.93
CA GLY A 132 13.38 13.34 6.98
C GLY A 132 13.40 14.87 7.00
N ALA A 133 14.16 15.47 6.11
CA ALA A 133 14.39 16.91 6.01
C ALA A 133 13.23 17.70 5.34
N GLY A 134 11.99 17.24 5.50
CA GLY A 134 10.82 17.95 4.98
C GLY A 134 10.41 17.57 3.56
N VAL A 135 10.85 16.40 3.06
CA VAL A 135 10.35 15.86 1.80
C VAL A 135 8.96 15.25 2.01
N ALA A 136 8.00 15.67 1.20
CA ALA A 136 6.67 15.08 1.19
C ALA A 136 6.68 13.77 0.37
N TYR A 137 6.32 12.68 1.01
CA TYR A 137 6.08 11.40 0.34
C TYR A 137 4.60 11.26 0.06
N HIS A 138 4.24 11.15 -1.20
CA HIS A 138 2.90 10.77 -1.64
C HIS A 138 2.89 9.24 -1.75
N ASP A 139 2.66 8.57 -0.61
CA ASP A 139 2.68 7.11 -0.51
C ASP A 139 1.40 6.53 -1.17
N VAL A 140 1.54 5.82 -2.28
CA VAL A 140 0.42 5.20 -3.01
C VAL A 140 -0.14 4.05 -2.17
N LEU A 141 -1.43 4.14 -1.85
CA LEU A 141 -2.18 3.12 -1.11
C LEU A 141 -2.95 2.19 -2.05
N HIS A 142 -3.40 2.71 -3.19
CA HIS A 142 -4.17 1.99 -4.18
C HIS A 142 -4.03 2.59 -5.57
N ALA A 143 -4.05 1.72 -6.58
CA ALA A 143 -4.29 2.09 -7.98
C ALA A 143 -5.18 1.02 -8.61
N SER A 144 -6.16 1.44 -9.39
CA SER A 144 -7.09 0.51 -10.04
C SER A 144 -6.47 -0.24 -11.22
N ALA A 145 -5.41 0.32 -11.81
CA ALA A 145 -4.66 -0.28 -12.92
C ALA A 145 -3.15 -0.14 -12.67
N TYR A 146 -2.53 -1.18 -12.10
CA TYR A 146 -1.10 -1.18 -11.78
C TYR A 146 -0.22 -1.08 -13.04
N ASP A 147 -0.65 -1.65 -14.15
CA ASP A 147 0.13 -1.58 -15.39
C ASP A 147 0.18 -0.14 -15.92
N PHE A 148 -0.94 0.60 -15.84
CA PHE A 148 -0.97 2.02 -16.18
C PHE A 148 -0.14 2.85 -15.19
N LEU A 149 -0.29 2.61 -13.89
CA LEU A 149 0.53 3.28 -12.86
C LEU A 149 2.01 3.07 -13.12
N SER A 150 2.43 1.84 -13.40
CA SER A 150 3.84 1.48 -13.60
C SER A 150 4.43 2.14 -14.84
N ALA A 151 3.71 2.09 -15.96
CA ALA A 151 4.17 2.66 -17.23
C ALA A 151 4.29 4.20 -17.17
N HIS A 152 3.44 4.87 -16.40
CA HIS A 152 3.36 6.33 -16.34
C HIS A 152 3.79 6.94 -14.99
N ALA A 153 4.53 6.18 -14.15
CA ALA A 153 4.82 6.58 -12.77
C ALA A 153 5.52 7.94 -12.63
N ALA A 154 6.49 8.25 -13.50
CA ALA A 154 7.20 9.53 -13.49
C ALA A 154 6.28 10.70 -13.86
N ALA A 155 5.45 10.53 -14.88
CA ALA A 155 4.48 11.54 -15.31
C ALA A 155 3.39 11.75 -14.25
N ILE A 156 2.88 10.66 -13.64
CA ILE A 156 1.93 10.74 -12.53
C ILE A 156 2.53 11.49 -11.35
N ALA A 157 3.82 11.29 -11.03
CA ALA A 157 4.51 12.07 -10.00
C ALA A 157 4.44 13.58 -10.27
N SER A 158 4.63 13.99 -11.52
CA SER A 158 4.53 15.41 -11.92
C SER A 158 3.12 15.98 -11.79
N LEU A 159 2.11 15.14 -11.95
CA LEU A 159 0.70 15.54 -11.82
C LEU A 159 0.22 15.61 -10.35
N VAL A 160 0.73 14.78 -9.45
CA VAL A 160 0.24 14.70 -8.06
C VAL A 160 1.12 15.40 -7.04
N CYS A 161 2.43 15.52 -7.29
CA CYS A 161 3.39 16.15 -6.40
C CYS A 161 3.58 17.65 -6.74
N VAL A 162 2.52 18.42 -6.80
CA VAL A 162 2.56 19.83 -7.23
C VAL A 162 2.86 20.77 -6.08
N GLY A 163 3.75 21.75 -6.30
CA GLY A 163 3.94 22.90 -5.42
C GLY A 163 4.82 22.68 -4.19
N GLU A 164 5.42 21.50 -4.01
CA GLU A 164 6.31 21.20 -2.87
C GLU A 164 7.48 20.28 -3.26
N THR A 165 8.48 20.21 -2.38
CA THR A 165 9.51 19.17 -2.51
C THR A 165 8.91 17.83 -2.15
N ALA A 166 8.53 17.05 -3.15
CA ALA A 166 7.80 15.82 -2.98
C ALA A 166 8.30 14.69 -3.87
N VAL A 167 7.92 13.47 -3.53
CA VAL A 167 8.12 12.27 -4.32
C VAL A 167 6.86 11.43 -4.31
N LEU A 168 6.51 10.85 -5.45
CA LEU A 168 5.54 9.77 -5.53
C LEU A 168 6.23 8.48 -5.09
N SER A 169 5.66 7.80 -4.10
CA SER A 169 6.22 6.60 -3.49
C SER A 169 5.31 5.42 -3.77
N ILE A 170 5.81 4.43 -4.51
CA ILE A 170 5.06 3.27 -4.99
C ILE A 170 5.74 2.00 -4.49
N ASP A 171 4.99 1.12 -3.82
CA ASP A 171 5.52 -0.18 -3.41
C ASP A 171 5.92 -1.01 -4.63
N ARG A 172 7.11 -1.64 -4.58
CA ARG A 172 7.72 -2.34 -5.72
C ARG A 172 6.81 -3.41 -6.33
N ARG A 173 5.96 -4.05 -5.54
CA ARG A 173 4.99 -5.05 -6.03
C ARG A 173 3.90 -4.49 -6.93
N MET A 174 3.68 -3.17 -6.93
CA MET A 174 2.74 -2.47 -7.83
C MET A 174 3.39 -2.07 -9.16
N MET A 175 4.72 -2.24 -9.27
CA MET A 175 5.48 -1.92 -10.49
C MET A 175 5.69 -3.17 -11.34
N ASN A 176 5.74 -3.00 -12.65
CA ASN A 176 6.13 -4.07 -13.56
C ASN A 176 7.66 -4.18 -13.65
N ALA A 177 8.16 -5.37 -13.88
CA ALA A 177 9.62 -5.63 -13.89
C ALA A 177 10.37 -4.96 -15.05
N GLY A 178 9.68 -4.62 -16.15
CA GLY A 178 10.27 -4.02 -17.34
C GLY A 178 10.22 -2.49 -17.39
N ASP A 179 9.46 -1.87 -16.47
CA ASP A 179 9.30 -0.41 -16.47
C ASP A 179 10.40 0.26 -15.64
N ASP A 180 10.54 1.60 -15.81
CA ASP A 180 11.49 2.39 -15.04
C ASP A 180 11.23 2.21 -13.52
N PRO A 181 12.19 1.68 -12.76
CA PRO A 181 12.01 1.49 -11.33
C PRO A 181 12.09 2.81 -10.52
N GLY A 182 12.42 3.93 -11.13
CA GLY A 182 12.74 5.16 -10.42
C GLY A 182 13.92 4.99 -9.46
N THR A 183 13.95 5.78 -8.39
CA THR A 183 14.92 5.60 -7.30
C THR A 183 14.40 4.57 -6.31
N VAL A 184 15.09 3.44 -6.18
CA VAL A 184 14.67 2.37 -5.26
C VAL A 184 15.13 2.68 -3.83
N GLU A 185 14.18 2.73 -2.90
CA GLU A 185 14.44 2.94 -1.48
C GLU A 185 14.00 1.72 -0.68
N THR A 186 14.90 1.19 0.18
CA THR A 186 14.56 0.13 1.13
C THR A 186 13.72 0.71 2.26
N ILE A 187 12.56 0.11 2.56
CA ILE A 187 11.74 0.54 3.70
C ILE A 187 12.32 0.04 5.02
N PRO A 188 12.30 0.87 6.09
CA PRO A 188 12.91 0.51 7.38
C PRO A 188 12.30 -0.74 8.02
N LEU A 189 10.98 -0.88 7.93
CA LEU A 189 10.21 -2.00 8.46
C LEU A 189 9.57 -2.76 7.30
N PRO A 190 10.09 -3.95 6.94
CA PRO A 190 9.46 -4.77 5.91
C PRO A 190 8.03 -5.11 6.30
N ARG A 191 7.14 -5.13 5.32
CA ARG A 191 5.78 -5.60 5.49
C ARG A 191 5.73 -7.07 5.17
N TRP A 192 4.87 -7.80 5.86
CA TRP A 192 4.77 -9.24 5.74
C TRP A 192 3.33 -9.66 5.54
N TYR A 193 3.12 -10.75 4.81
CA TYR A 193 1.81 -11.35 4.65
C TYR A 193 1.91 -12.87 4.66
N ARG A 194 0.80 -13.51 4.99
CA ARG A 194 0.61 -14.95 4.91
C ARG A 194 -0.77 -15.21 4.33
N SER A 195 -0.83 -15.85 3.17
CA SER A 195 -2.06 -16.24 2.50
C SER A 195 -1.89 -17.61 1.86
N ILE A 196 -3.01 -18.27 1.61
CA ILE A 196 -3.05 -19.54 0.86
C ILE A 196 -3.29 -19.24 -0.63
N ASP A 197 -4.13 -18.22 -0.92
CA ASP A 197 -4.68 -17.98 -2.24
C ASP A 197 -4.52 -16.54 -2.76
N VAL A 198 -4.18 -15.57 -1.89
CA VAL A 198 -4.01 -14.18 -2.30
C VAL A 198 -2.55 -13.91 -2.66
N ALA A 199 -2.30 -13.46 -3.88
CA ALA A 199 -0.97 -13.06 -4.32
C ALA A 199 -0.56 -11.71 -3.66
N ALA A 200 0.75 -11.48 -3.51
CA ALA A 200 1.27 -10.23 -2.93
C ALA A 200 0.71 -8.98 -3.64
N ARG A 201 0.60 -9.02 -4.97
CA ARG A 201 0.09 -7.92 -5.79
C ARG A 201 -1.36 -7.55 -5.45
N ASP A 202 -2.17 -8.50 -4.96
CA ASP A 202 -3.56 -8.30 -4.59
C ASP A 202 -3.75 -7.81 -3.14
N VAL A 203 -2.68 -7.72 -2.35
CA VAL A 203 -2.76 -7.21 -0.98
C VAL A 203 -2.77 -5.69 -1.00
N GLY A 204 -3.95 -5.10 -1.03
CA GLY A 204 -4.13 -3.65 -1.00
C GLY A 204 -3.87 -3.03 0.39
N HIS A 205 -3.51 -1.75 0.40
CA HIS A 205 -3.22 -1.00 1.64
C HIS A 205 -4.39 -0.14 2.12
N LEU A 206 -5.40 0.10 1.29
CA LEU A 206 -6.53 0.98 1.60
C LEU A 206 -7.30 0.59 2.88
N TYR A 207 -7.36 -0.69 3.20
CA TYR A 207 -8.03 -1.18 4.41
C TYR A 207 -7.05 -1.54 5.54
N SER A 208 -5.81 -1.06 5.48
CA SER A 208 -4.87 -1.22 6.60
C SER A 208 -4.94 -0.01 7.51
N GLU A 209 -5.63 -0.13 8.64
CA GLU A 209 -5.75 0.93 9.65
C GLU A 209 -4.37 1.40 10.13
N VAL A 210 -3.41 0.49 10.25
CA VAL A 210 -2.03 0.80 10.66
C VAL A 210 -1.35 1.78 9.69
N LEU A 211 -1.60 1.64 8.39
CA LEU A 211 -1.02 2.53 7.38
C LEU A 211 -1.83 3.82 7.24
N LEU A 212 -3.17 3.72 7.23
CA LEU A 212 -4.07 4.85 7.05
C LEU A 212 -4.02 5.85 8.20
N LEU A 213 -4.00 5.36 9.44
CA LEU A 213 -4.02 6.20 10.62
C LEU A 213 -2.62 6.58 11.12
N ASP A 214 -1.56 6.17 10.40
CA ASP A 214 -0.14 6.37 10.78
C ASP A 214 0.12 6.03 12.26
N GLN A 215 -0.52 4.96 12.73
CA GLN A 215 -0.43 4.54 14.12
C GLN A 215 1.00 4.14 14.46
N LYS A 216 1.70 5.02 15.13
CA LYS A 216 2.94 4.70 15.81
C LYS A 216 2.56 3.96 17.08
N LEU A 217 2.56 2.64 17.00
CA LEU A 217 2.42 1.81 18.19
C LEU A 217 3.69 1.96 19.05
N PRO A 218 3.55 2.10 20.37
CA PRO A 218 4.66 2.31 21.29
C PRO A 218 5.67 1.17 21.30
#